data_60156215bc0267ede3847e5b03b32a32
#
_entry.id   60156215bc0267ede3847e5b03b32a32
#
_cell.length_a   1.000
_cell.length_b   1.000
_cell.length_c   1.000
_cell.angle_alpha   90.00
_cell.angle_beta   90.00
_cell.angle_gamma   90.00
#
_symmetry.space_group_name_H-M   'P 1'
#
loop_
_entity.id
_entity.type
_entity.pdbx_description
1 polymer ?
#
loop_
_entity_poly.entity_id
_entity_poly.type
_entity_poly.pdbx_seq_one_letter_code
_entity_poly.pdbx_strand_id
1 'polypeptide(L)'
;MIFLKTDEEIELMREANRLVGMTQGELAKHIRPGITTLSLNKIAEEFIRDNGAIPSFLGYNGFPYTLCISVNEQVVHGFPSDYILKDGDVISVDCGTEKNGFCGDSAYTFCVGEVAEDVKALLRATKESLYKGIEKAIEGNRVGDIGDAVQTYCEKRGYSVVRELVGHGIGRKMHEAPEVPNYGKRGTGPLLKKGMCIAIEPMINMGSKNVVFESDGWTVRTRDRKPSAHFEHSVAITSNGPTILTIL
;
A
#
# COMPACT_ATOMS: atom_id res chain seq x y z
N MET A 1 -14.70 -14.83 -6.84
CA MET A 1 -15.72 -14.05 -7.62
C MET A 1 -15.32 -12.58 -7.49
N ILE A 2 -15.36 -11.79 -8.57
CA ILE A 2 -15.09 -10.35 -8.54
C ILE A 2 -16.40 -9.62 -8.31
N PHE A 3 -16.47 -8.76 -7.30
CA PHE A 3 -17.65 -7.97 -6.98
C PHE A 3 -17.54 -6.59 -7.61
N LEU A 4 -18.56 -6.18 -8.37
CA LEU A 4 -18.68 -4.83 -8.91
C LEU A 4 -19.49 -3.98 -7.94
N LYS A 5 -18.94 -2.86 -7.52
CA LYS A 5 -19.59 -1.89 -6.62
C LYS A 5 -20.46 -0.94 -7.43
N THR A 6 -21.61 -0.57 -6.87
CA THR A 6 -22.43 0.52 -7.43
C THR A 6 -21.74 1.88 -7.20
N ASP A 7 -22.23 2.91 -7.87
CA ASP A 7 -21.67 4.25 -7.69
C ASP A 7 -21.89 4.73 -6.23
N GLU A 8 -23.01 4.36 -5.57
CA GLU A 8 -23.31 4.64 -4.17
C GLU A 8 -22.36 3.87 -3.22
N GLU A 9 -22.07 2.61 -3.51
CA GLU A 9 -21.11 1.82 -2.72
C GLU A 9 -19.69 2.40 -2.84
N ILE A 10 -19.30 2.91 -4.02
CA ILE A 10 -18.01 3.59 -4.22
C ILE A 10 -17.92 4.86 -3.36
N GLU A 11 -19.02 5.62 -3.20
CA GLU A 11 -19.02 6.79 -2.30
C GLU A 11 -18.88 6.40 -0.83
N LEU A 12 -19.50 5.30 -0.38
CA LEU A 12 -19.27 4.76 0.97
C LEU A 12 -17.82 4.30 1.16
N MET A 13 -17.23 3.65 0.15
CA MET A 13 -15.81 3.30 0.16
C MET A 13 -14.92 4.53 0.21
N ARG A 14 -15.30 5.62 -0.47
CA ARG A 14 -14.56 6.88 -0.44
C ARG A 14 -14.44 7.43 0.98
N GLU A 15 -15.46 7.33 1.82
CA GLU A 15 -15.40 7.77 3.21
C GLU A 15 -14.36 6.99 4.03
N ALA A 16 -14.31 5.65 3.88
CA ALA A 16 -13.30 4.82 4.53
C ALA A 16 -11.89 5.21 4.02
N ASN A 17 -11.72 5.30 2.71
CA ASN A 17 -10.44 5.58 2.07
C ASN A 17 -9.91 7.01 2.35
N ARG A 18 -10.79 8.02 2.43
CA ARG A 18 -10.39 9.37 2.86
C ARG A 18 -9.85 9.36 4.28
N LEU A 19 -10.46 8.56 5.17
CA LEU A 19 -9.95 8.43 6.53
C LEU A 19 -8.56 7.79 6.57
N VAL A 20 -8.27 6.81 5.70
CA VAL A 20 -6.90 6.29 5.54
C VAL A 20 -5.95 7.42 5.15
N GLY A 21 -6.28 8.21 4.13
CA GLY A 21 -5.47 9.36 3.71
C GLY A 21 -5.26 10.39 4.82
N MET A 22 -6.32 10.69 5.61
CA MET A 22 -6.24 11.56 6.78
C MET A 22 -5.32 10.98 7.87
N THR A 23 -5.41 9.68 8.13
CA THR A 23 -4.55 8.98 9.09
C THR A 23 -3.08 9.04 8.67
N GLN A 24 -2.77 8.79 7.39
CA GLN A 24 -1.42 8.96 6.84
C GLN A 24 -0.92 10.40 7.00
N GLY A 25 -1.78 11.38 6.73
CA GLY A 25 -1.48 12.81 6.93
C GLY A 25 -1.24 13.18 8.40
N GLU A 26 -1.97 12.59 9.34
CA GLU A 26 -1.73 12.76 10.78
C GLU A 26 -0.38 12.17 11.18
N LEU A 27 -0.11 10.93 10.78
CA LEU A 27 1.16 10.25 11.08
C LEU A 27 2.37 11.01 10.54
N ALA A 28 2.26 11.60 9.36
CA ALA A 28 3.33 12.43 8.78
C ALA A 28 3.82 13.56 9.69
N LYS A 29 2.95 14.11 10.56
CA LYS A 29 3.31 15.16 11.52
C LYS A 29 4.18 14.64 12.67
N HIS A 30 4.12 13.34 12.93
CA HIS A 30 4.78 12.69 14.06
C HIS A 30 6.03 11.92 13.66
N ILE A 31 6.19 11.56 12.37
CA ILE A 31 7.34 10.80 11.88
C ILE A 31 8.59 11.66 11.92
N ARG A 32 9.50 11.33 12.85
CA ARG A 32 10.79 12.02 13.09
C ARG A 32 11.74 11.12 13.84
N PRO A 33 13.04 11.40 13.82
CA PRO A 33 13.99 10.70 14.71
C PRO A 33 13.55 10.78 16.17
N GLY A 34 13.68 9.68 16.90
CA GLY A 34 13.37 9.59 18.34
C GLY A 34 11.97 9.08 18.68
N ILE A 35 11.04 8.99 17.72
CA ILE A 35 9.74 8.33 17.97
C ILE A 35 9.85 6.81 17.79
N THR A 36 9.06 6.03 18.54
CA THR A 36 8.95 4.59 18.32
C THR A 36 7.87 4.25 17.30
N THR A 37 8.05 3.16 16.54
CA THR A 37 7.00 2.69 15.61
C THR A 37 5.73 2.28 16.35
N LEU A 38 5.82 1.80 17.60
CA LEU A 38 4.67 1.50 18.45
C LEU A 38 3.87 2.77 18.82
N SER A 39 4.56 3.90 19.03
CA SER A 39 3.87 5.20 19.26
C SER A 39 3.06 5.64 18.06
N LEU A 40 3.59 5.45 16.84
CA LEU A 40 2.86 5.76 15.61
C LEU A 40 1.62 4.88 15.46
N ASN A 41 1.73 3.58 15.79
CA ASN A 41 0.58 2.67 15.78
C ASN A 41 -0.53 3.13 16.73
N LYS A 42 -0.17 3.58 17.95
CA LYS A 42 -1.14 4.09 18.92
C LYS A 42 -1.84 5.36 18.42
N ILE A 43 -1.08 6.31 17.86
CA ILE A 43 -1.63 7.54 17.28
C ILE A 43 -2.63 7.20 16.18
N ALA A 44 -2.30 6.26 15.28
CA ALA A 44 -3.21 5.85 14.22
C ALA A 44 -4.50 5.21 14.76
N GLU A 45 -4.38 4.31 15.76
CA GLU A 45 -5.54 3.66 16.35
C GLU A 45 -6.49 4.69 16.99
N GLU A 46 -5.97 5.60 17.79
CA GLU A 46 -6.74 6.67 18.42
C GLU A 46 -7.41 7.54 17.34
N PHE A 47 -6.65 7.99 16.33
CA PHE A 47 -7.18 8.83 15.27
C PHE A 47 -8.31 8.15 14.46
N ILE A 48 -8.14 6.88 14.08
CA ILE A 48 -9.16 6.13 13.33
C ILE A 48 -10.44 5.99 14.16
N ARG A 49 -10.32 5.62 15.45
CA ARG A 49 -11.47 5.44 16.34
C ARG A 49 -12.21 6.76 16.64
N ASP A 50 -11.48 7.84 16.86
CA ASP A 50 -12.04 9.18 17.09
C ASP A 50 -12.82 9.71 15.87
N ASN A 51 -12.48 9.22 14.67
CA ASN A 51 -13.22 9.53 13.44
C ASN A 51 -14.32 8.50 13.10
N GLY A 52 -14.72 7.67 14.08
CA GLY A 52 -15.87 6.77 13.97
C GLY A 52 -15.66 5.60 13.01
N ALA A 53 -14.45 5.08 12.92
CA ALA A 53 -14.10 3.91 12.11
C ALA A 53 -13.36 2.85 12.95
N ILE A 54 -13.14 1.69 12.33
CA ILE A 54 -12.44 0.55 12.93
C ILE A 54 -11.10 0.39 12.21
N PRO A 55 -9.95 0.22 12.93
CA PRO A 55 -8.70 -0.21 12.33
C PRO A 55 -8.87 -1.62 11.74
N SER A 56 -8.80 -1.75 10.42
CA SER A 56 -9.16 -3.00 9.76
C SER A 56 -8.09 -4.09 9.80
N PHE A 57 -6.82 -3.72 10.08
CA PHE A 57 -5.75 -4.70 10.22
C PHE A 57 -5.72 -5.34 11.62
N LEU A 58 -6.16 -4.62 12.65
CA LEU A 58 -6.15 -5.11 14.03
C LEU A 58 -7.06 -6.34 14.20
N GLY A 59 -6.44 -7.50 14.43
CA GLY A 59 -7.11 -8.80 14.52
C GLY A 59 -7.35 -9.51 13.19
N TYR A 60 -7.08 -8.86 12.04
CA TYR A 60 -7.25 -9.48 10.73
C TYR A 60 -6.28 -10.66 10.54
N ASN A 61 -6.82 -11.86 10.36
CA ASN A 61 -6.05 -13.12 10.32
C ASN A 61 -5.06 -13.28 11.48
N GLY A 62 -5.33 -12.64 12.63
CA GLY A 62 -4.47 -12.68 13.81
C GLY A 62 -3.37 -11.61 13.85
N PHE A 63 -3.34 -10.66 12.91
CA PHE A 63 -2.41 -9.52 12.95
C PHE A 63 -2.67 -8.65 14.18
N PRO A 64 -1.67 -8.38 15.04
CA PRO A 64 -1.93 -7.82 16.37
C PRO A 64 -1.92 -6.29 16.47
N TYR A 65 -1.76 -5.57 15.33
CA TYR A 65 -1.58 -4.12 15.31
C TYR A 65 -2.55 -3.42 14.35
N THR A 66 -2.69 -2.10 14.54
CA THR A 66 -3.49 -1.21 13.67
C THR A 66 -2.79 -0.90 12.35
N LEU A 67 -1.46 -0.78 12.38
CA LEU A 67 -0.62 -0.47 11.23
C LEU A 67 0.35 -1.60 10.94
N CYS A 68 0.69 -1.80 9.67
CA CYS A 68 1.97 -2.38 9.30
C CYS A 68 3.00 -1.26 9.20
N ILE A 69 4.12 -1.37 9.92
CA ILE A 69 5.24 -0.41 9.84
C ILE A 69 6.51 -1.17 9.49
N SER A 70 6.94 -1.02 8.27
CA SER A 70 8.11 -1.71 7.70
C SER A 70 9.27 -0.74 7.57
N VAL A 71 10.39 -1.03 8.26
CA VAL A 71 11.56 -0.16 8.36
C VAL A 71 12.65 -0.63 7.41
N ASN A 72 13.22 0.28 6.62
CA ASN A 72 14.38 0.10 5.73
C ASN A 72 14.25 -1.10 4.77
N GLU A 73 14.89 -2.24 5.11
CA GLU A 73 14.86 -3.48 4.32
C GLU A 73 13.59 -4.31 4.51
N GLN A 74 12.72 -3.94 5.43
CA GLN A 74 11.39 -4.56 5.55
C GLN A 74 10.52 -4.07 4.39
N VAL A 75 9.90 -5.00 3.69
CA VAL A 75 9.08 -4.73 2.50
C VAL A 75 7.67 -4.34 2.94
N VAL A 76 6.99 -5.26 3.65
CA VAL A 76 5.62 -5.10 4.17
C VAL A 76 5.42 -5.92 5.44
N HIS A 77 4.27 -5.71 6.08
CA HIS A 77 3.76 -6.43 7.25
C HIS A 77 4.68 -6.35 8.48
N GLY A 78 5.57 -5.36 8.55
CA GLY A 78 6.43 -5.12 9.71
C GLY A 78 5.61 -4.80 10.95
N PHE A 79 6.00 -5.36 12.09
CA PHE A 79 5.34 -5.11 13.36
C PHE A 79 5.79 -3.79 13.97
N PRO A 80 4.85 -2.90 14.35
CA PRO A 80 5.15 -1.81 15.28
C PRO A 80 5.80 -2.34 16.56
N SER A 81 6.86 -1.66 17.00
CA SER A 81 7.68 -2.10 18.14
C SER A 81 8.31 -0.90 18.87
N ASP A 82 9.13 -1.18 19.88
CA ASP A 82 9.95 -0.16 20.56
C ASP A 82 11.14 0.32 19.72
N TYR A 83 11.21 -0.05 18.42
CA TYR A 83 12.22 0.48 17.53
C TYR A 83 12.09 2.00 17.44
N ILE A 84 13.15 2.69 17.83
CA ILE A 84 13.25 4.14 17.80
C ILE A 84 13.75 4.55 16.42
N LEU A 85 12.95 5.32 15.69
CA LEU A 85 13.31 5.84 14.37
C LEU A 85 14.55 6.71 14.45
N LYS A 86 15.43 6.57 13.46
CA LYS A 86 16.71 7.27 13.36
C LYS A 86 16.72 8.16 12.14
N ASP A 87 17.58 9.16 12.18
CA ASP A 87 17.91 9.94 11.00
C ASP A 87 18.47 9.04 9.89
N GLY A 88 17.93 9.16 8.70
CA GLY A 88 18.28 8.30 7.55
C GLY A 88 17.39 7.07 7.36
N ASP A 89 16.52 6.71 8.31
CA ASP A 89 15.56 5.62 8.11
C ASP A 89 14.51 5.98 7.05
N VAL A 90 13.98 4.97 6.41
CA VAL A 90 12.71 5.04 5.66
C VAL A 90 11.72 4.08 6.28
N ILE A 91 10.46 4.47 6.38
CA ILE A 91 9.40 3.60 6.89
C ILE A 91 8.23 3.56 5.94
N SER A 92 7.83 2.35 5.55
CA SER A 92 6.57 2.11 4.87
C SER A 92 5.48 1.92 5.92
N VAL A 93 4.53 2.83 5.94
CA VAL A 93 3.37 2.78 6.82
C VAL A 93 2.16 2.39 5.99
N ASP A 94 1.60 1.25 6.30
CA ASP A 94 0.40 0.72 5.67
C ASP A 94 -0.75 0.74 6.67
N CYS A 95 -1.89 1.27 6.24
CA CYS A 95 -3.03 1.61 7.08
C CYS A 95 -4.35 1.23 6.41
N GLY A 96 -5.11 0.39 7.10
CA GLY A 96 -6.46 0.05 6.70
C GLY A 96 -7.52 0.53 7.67
N THR A 97 -8.67 0.97 7.16
CA THR A 97 -9.84 1.34 7.95
C THR A 97 -11.11 0.63 7.46
N GLU A 98 -12.06 0.40 8.38
CA GLU A 98 -13.41 0.00 8.04
C GLU A 98 -14.40 1.05 8.50
N LYS A 99 -15.21 1.56 7.57
CA LYS A 99 -16.29 2.53 7.82
C LYS A 99 -17.49 2.24 6.94
N ASN A 100 -18.69 2.34 7.49
CA ASN A 100 -19.95 2.06 6.76
C ASN A 100 -20.01 0.66 6.12
N GLY A 101 -19.29 -0.32 6.70
CA GLY A 101 -19.22 -1.70 6.18
C GLY A 101 -18.36 -1.85 4.93
N PHE A 102 -17.45 -0.92 4.66
CA PHE A 102 -16.46 -0.98 3.60
C PHE A 102 -15.05 -0.70 4.13
N CYS A 103 -14.07 -1.36 3.51
CA CYS A 103 -12.66 -1.16 3.81
C CYS A 103 -12.05 -0.06 2.94
N GLY A 104 -11.10 0.66 3.53
CA GLY A 104 -10.15 1.52 2.85
C GLY A 104 -8.73 1.05 3.14
N ASP A 105 -7.80 1.24 2.20
CA ASP A 105 -6.44 0.74 2.27
C ASP A 105 -5.47 1.64 1.52
N SER A 106 -4.32 1.93 2.14
CA SER A 106 -3.23 2.67 1.50
C SER A 106 -1.93 2.58 2.27
N ALA A 107 -0.82 2.52 1.54
CA ALA A 107 0.52 2.58 2.08
C ALA A 107 1.31 3.77 1.55
N TYR A 108 2.19 4.31 2.40
CA TYR A 108 3.11 5.37 2.04
C TYR A 108 4.46 5.18 2.72
N THR A 109 5.55 5.35 1.95
CA THR A 109 6.91 5.31 2.51
C THR A 109 7.40 6.71 2.80
N PHE A 110 7.72 6.96 4.08
CA PHE A 110 8.21 8.23 4.61
C PHE A 110 9.73 8.21 4.81
N CYS A 111 10.35 9.34 4.56
CA CYS A 111 11.73 9.61 5.00
C CYS A 111 11.72 10.06 6.47
N VAL A 112 12.68 9.60 7.25
CA VAL A 112 12.90 10.02 8.64
C VAL A 112 14.17 10.88 8.68
N GLY A 113 14.01 12.19 8.81
CA GLY A 113 15.13 13.14 8.73
C GLY A 113 15.81 13.16 7.35
N GLU A 114 17.13 13.18 7.32
CA GLU A 114 17.93 13.23 6.08
C GLU A 114 18.24 11.82 5.59
N VAL A 115 17.66 11.45 4.45
CA VAL A 115 17.83 10.15 3.80
C VAL A 115 18.74 10.25 2.59
N ALA A 116 19.54 9.22 2.34
CA ALA A 116 20.45 9.15 1.20
C ALA A 116 19.72 9.32 -0.15
N GLU A 117 20.35 9.99 -1.11
CA GLU A 117 19.71 10.35 -2.39
C GLU A 117 19.32 9.15 -3.25
N ASP A 118 20.06 8.05 -3.20
CA ASP A 118 19.74 6.82 -3.88
C ASP A 118 18.46 6.17 -3.30
N VAL A 119 18.26 6.25 -1.98
CA VAL A 119 17.03 5.81 -1.31
C VAL A 119 15.86 6.73 -1.66
N LYS A 120 16.06 8.06 -1.63
CA LYS A 120 15.03 9.01 -2.10
C LYS A 120 14.64 8.75 -3.56
N ALA A 121 15.60 8.37 -4.41
CA ALA A 121 15.34 8.00 -5.80
C ALA A 121 14.49 6.72 -5.91
N LEU A 122 14.73 5.70 -5.07
CA LEU A 122 13.89 4.52 -4.96
C LEU A 122 12.45 4.91 -4.60
N LEU A 123 12.26 5.75 -3.56
CA LEU A 123 10.93 6.19 -3.12
C LEU A 123 10.19 6.91 -4.26
N ARG A 124 10.87 7.84 -4.94
CA ARG A 124 10.28 8.54 -6.09
C ARG A 124 9.87 7.56 -7.19
N ALA A 125 10.75 6.64 -7.56
CA ALA A 125 10.47 5.67 -8.62
C ALA A 125 9.30 4.73 -8.25
N THR A 126 9.22 4.29 -6.99
CA THR A 126 8.12 3.44 -6.50
C THR A 126 6.80 4.20 -6.56
N LYS A 127 6.76 5.43 -6.04
CA LYS A 127 5.56 6.27 -6.08
C LYS A 127 5.12 6.56 -7.51
N GLU A 128 6.04 6.92 -8.40
CA GLU A 128 5.72 7.18 -9.81
C GLU A 128 5.24 5.91 -10.52
N SER A 129 5.80 4.73 -10.18
CA SER A 129 5.35 3.46 -10.76
C SER A 129 3.90 3.12 -10.37
N LEU A 130 3.48 3.48 -9.14
CA LEU A 130 2.09 3.36 -8.70
C LEU A 130 1.15 4.15 -9.63
N TYR A 131 1.48 5.41 -9.91
CA TYR A 131 0.66 6.22 -10.82
C TYR A 131 0.69 5.69 -12.27
N LYS A 132 1.82 5.10 -12.72
CA LYS A 132 1.86 4.40 -14.02
C LYS A 132 0.95 3.19 -14.07
N GLY A 133 0.83 2.45 -12.97
CA GLY A 133 -0.15 1.37 -12.80
C GLY A 133 -1.59 1.89 -12.82
N ILE A 134 -1.87 2.95 -12.05
CA ILE A 134 -3.20 3.57 -11.96
C ILE A 134 -3.67 4.07 -13.33
N GLU A 135 -2.80 4.69 -14.14
CA GLU A 135 -3.11 5.10 -15.52
C GLU A 135 -3.63 3.94 -16.40
N LYS A 136 -3.34 2.69 -16.04
CA LYS A 136 -3.80 1.47 -16.75
C LYS A 136 -5.06 0.85 -16.15
N ALA A 137 -5.50 1.30 -14.99
CA ALA A 137 -6.70 0.81 -14.31
C ALA A 137 -7.98 1.39 -14.93
N ILE A 138 -8.15 1.22 -16.24
CA ILE A 138 -9.31 1.68 -17.02
C ILE A 138 -10.13 0.50 -17.51
N GLU A 139 -11.44 0.73 -17.67
CA GLU A 139 -12.35 -0.27 -18.22
C GLU A 139 -11.88 -0.76 -19.60
N GLY A 140 -11.92 -2.08 -19.81
CA GLY A 140 -11.46 -2.72 -21.05
C GLY A 140 -9.99 -3.17 -21.02
N ASN A 141 -9.15 -2.60 -20.18
CA ASN A 141 -7.81 -3.11 -19.92
C ASN A 141 -7.86 -4.38 -19.04
N ARG A 142 -6.71 -4.97 -18.80
CA ARG A 142 -6.56 -6.15 -17.94
C ARG A 142 -5.60 -5.87 -16.79
N VAL A 143 -5.70 -6.67 -15.74
CA VAL A 143 -4.80 -6.56 -14.57
C VAL A 143 -3.32 -6.61 -14.97
N GLY A 144 -2.95 -7.44 -15.97
CA GLY A 144 -1.59 -7.52 -16.48
C GLY A 144 -1.08 -6.22 -17.12
N ASP A 145 -1.96 -5.32 -17.57
CA ASP A 145 -1.56 -4.00 -18.09
C ASP A 145 -1.07 -3.09 -16.96
N ILE A 146 -1.66 -3.22 -15.75
CA ILE A 146 -1.22 -2.52 -14.52
C ILE A 146 0.17 -3.02 -14.14
N GLY A 147 0.33 -4.33 -13.98
CA GLY A 147 1.60 -4.94 -13.58
C GLY A 147 2.74 -4.67 -14.56
N ASP A 148 2.48 -4.76 -15.87
CA ASP A 148 3.46 -4.43 -16.92
C ASP A 148 3.94 -2.98 -16.82
N ALA A 149 3.03 -2.03 -16.55
CA ALA A 149 3.36 -0.62 -16.41
C ALA A 149 4.26 -0.35 -15.21
N VAL A 150 3.93 -0.92 -14.03
CA VAL A 150 4.73 -0.83 -12.81
C VAL A 150 6.11 -1.45 -13.02
N GLN A 151 6.15 -2.71 -13.47
CA GLN A 151 7.38 -3.46 -13.68
C GLN A 151 8.31 -2.76 -14.65
N THR A 152 7.81 -2.40 -15.83
CA THR A 152 8.60 -1.73 -16.87
C THR A 152 9.20 -0.42 -16.37
N TYR A 153 8.44 0.34 -15.57
CA TYR A 153 8.90 1.62 -15.04
C TYR A 153 10.06 1.45 -14.05
N CYS A 154 9.93 0.49 -13.12
CA CYS A 154 10.92 0.25 -12.07
C CYS A 154 12.18 -0.45 -12.61
N GLU A 155 12.02 -1.52 -13.41
CA GLU A 155 13.15 -2.32 -13.91
C GLU A 155 14.05 -1.51 -14.86
N LYS A 156 13.49 -0.60 -15.67
CA LYS A 156 14.28 0.35 -16.49
C LYS A 156 15.18 1.28 -15.66
N ARG A 157 14.90 1.45 -14.37
CA ARG A 157 15.68 2.27 -13.44
C ARG A 157 16.62 1.45 -12.56
N GLY A 158 16.70 0.13 -12.81
CA GLY A 158 17.58 -0.78 -12.08
C GLY A 158 16.99 -1.28 -10.75
N TYR A 159 15.72 -1.04 -10.48
CA TYR A 159 15.01 -1.55 -9.30
C TYR A 159 14.33 -2.88 -9.59
N SER A 160 14.00 -3.63 -8.54
CA SER A 160 13.36 -4.94 -8.65
C SER A 160 11.97 -4.94 -8.05
N VAL A 161 11.02 -5.57 -8.75
CA VAL A 161 9.63 -5.73 -8.28
C VAL A 161 9.51 -7.02 -7.47
N VAL A 162 8.95 -6.93 -6.26
CA VAL A 162 8.58 -8.09 -5.43
C VAL A 162 7.47 -8.88 -6.13
N ARG A 163 7.53 -10.21 -6.06
CA ARG A 163 6.62 -11.10 -6.79
C ARG A 163 5.78 -12.00 -5.91
N GLU A 164 6.20 -12.19 -4.67
CA GLU A 164 5.57 -13.07 -3.69
C GLU A 164 4.30 -12.44 -3.07
N LEU A 165 4.16 -11.12 -3.21
CA LEU A 165 3.07 -10.32 -2.68
C LEU A 165 2.50 -9.45 -3.80
N VAL A 166 1.20 -9.25 -3.76
CA VAL A 166 0.46 -8.60 -4.85
C VAL A 166 -0.68 -7.75 -4.28
N GLY A 167 -1.12 -6.76 -5.03
CA GLY A 167 -2.34 -6.03 -4.75
C GLY A 167 -3.60 -6.88 -4.92
N HIS A 168 -4.73 -6.34 -4.56
CA HIS A 168 -5.96 -7.10 -4.44
C HIS A 168 -7.22 -6.27 -4.78
N GLY A 169 -8.34 -6.95 -5.00
CA GLY A 169 -9.64 -6.31 -4.95
C GLY A 169 -9.94 -5.88 -3.51
N ILE A 170 -10.71 -4.81 -3.35
CA ILE A 170 -11.12 -4.30 -2.03
C ILE A 170 -12.59 -3.90 -2.05
N GLY A 171 -13.26 -4.00 -0.89
CA GLY A 171 -14.66 -3.64 -0.78
C GLY A 171 -15.19 -3.84 0.63
N ARG A 172 -16.17 -4.74 0.79
CA ARG A 172 -16.67 -5.14 2.11
C ARG A 172 -15.67 -6.01 2.87
N LYS A 173 -14.75 -6.65 2.16
CA LYS A 173 -13.61 -7.35 2.75
C LYS A 173 -12.33 -6.60 2.35
N MET A 174 -11.34 -6.66 3.23
CA MET A 174 -10.03 -6.10 2.97
C MET A 174 -9.43 -6.70 1.70
N HIS A 175 -9.39 -8.02 1.60
CA HIS A 175 -8.91 -8.72 0.43
C HIS A 175 -10.07 -9.38 -0.32
N GLU A 176 -10.31 -8.92 -1.55
CA GLU A 176 -11.24 -9.49 -2.52
C GLU A 176 -10.48 -9.88 -3.80
N ALA A 177 -11.16 -10.63 -4.69
CA ALA A 177 -10.66 -10.83 -6.04
C ALA A 177 -10.84 -9.53 -6.88
N PRO A 178 -9.95 -9.29 -7.87
CA PRO A 178 -8.83 -10.13 -8.29
C PRO A 178 -7.54 -9.85 -7.52
N GLU A 179 -6.55 -10.74 -7.63
CA GLU A 179 -5.15 -10.37 -7.36
C GLU A 179 -4.68 -9.35 -8.39
N VAL A 180 -3.84 -8.39 -7.95
CA VAL A 180 -3.30 -7.29 -8.77
C VAL A 180 -1.77 -7.27 -8.66
N PRO A 181 -1.07 -8.17 -9.37
CA PRO A 181 0.38 -8.20 -9.36
C PRO A 181 1.02 -6.91 -9.89
N ASN A 182 2.13 -6.52 -9.28
CA ASN A 182 2.95 -5.37 -9.70
C ASN A 182 3.91 -5.71 -10.86
N TYR A 183 3.72 -6.86 -11.46
CA TYR A 183 4.45 -7.39 -12.61
C TYR A 183 3.49 -8.14 -13.53
N GLY A 184 3.90 -8.36 -14.76
CA GLY A 184 3.06 -9.14 -15.67
C GLY A 184 3.31 -8.84 -17.15
N LYS A 185 2.34 -9.24 -17.97
CA LYS A 185 2.37 -9.05 -19.41
C LYS A 185 1.10 -8.33 -19.85
N ARG A 186 1.26 -7.34 -20.70
CA ARG A 186 0.14 -6.60 -21.30
C ARG A 186 -0.91 -7.55 -21.88
N GLY A 187 -2.17 -7.19 -21.69
CA GLY A 187 -3.31 -7.92 -22.26
C GLY A 187 -3.60 -9.25 -21.56
N THR A 188 -3.02 -9.52 -20.36
CA THR A 188 -3.26 -10.77 -19.61
C THR A 188 -4.01 -10.52 -18.30
N GLY A 189 -4.53 -11.59 -17.71
CA GLY A 189 -5.26 -11.53 -16.44
C GLY A 189 -6.73 -11.10 -16.58
N PRO A 190 -7.42 -10.89 -15.46
CA PRO A 190 -8.81 -10.46 -15.42
C PRO A 190 -9.05 -9.16 -16.17
N LEU A 191 -10.20 -9.10 -16.87
CA LEU A 191 -10.66 -7.88 -17.54
C LEU A 191 -11.14 -6.88 -16.50
N LEU A 192 -10.67 -5.64 -16.60
CA LEU A 192 -11.08 -4.54 -15.75
C LEU A 192 -12.46 -4.03 -16.21
N LYS A 193 -13.35 -3.85 -15.25
CA LYS A 193 -14.74 -3.41 -15.52
C LYS A 193 -15.12 -2.27 -14.58
N LYS A 194 -15.99 -1.37 -15.03
CA LYS A 194 -16.62 -0.38 -14.17
C LYS A 194 -17.17 -1.04 -12.90
N GLY A 195 -16.97 -0.40 -11.76
CA GLY A 195 -17.38 -0.87 -10.43
C GLY A 195 -16.36 -1.78 -9.73
N MET A 196 -15.26 -2.18 -10.38
CA MET A 196 -14.17 -2.82 -9.68
C MET A 196 -13.45 -1.80 -8.80
N CYS A 197 -13.16 -2.18 -7.55
CA CYS A 197 -12.28 -1.44 -6.66
C CYS A 197 -11.09 -2.34 -6.31
N ILE A 198 -9.88 -1.81 -6.49
CA ILE A 198 -8.63 -2.57 -6.36
C ILE A 198 -7.58 -1.76 -5.60
N ALA A 199 -6.76 -2.43 -4.81
CA ALA A 199 -5.52 -1.92 -4.28
C ALA A 199 -4.40 -2.13 -5.31
N ILE A 200 -3.71 -1.06 -5.65
CA ILE A 200 -2.50 -1.09 -6.49
C ILE A 200 -1.36 -0.67 -5.60
N GLU A 201 -0.41 -1.58 -5.34
CA GLU A 201 0.54 -1.47 -4.23
C GLU A 201 1.96 -1.92 -4.62
N PRO A 202 2.67 -1.20 -5.48
CA PRO A 202 4.03 -1.57 -5.81
C PRO A 202 4.94 -1.66 -4.59
N MET A 203 5.56 -2.84 -4.43
CA MET A 203 6.63 -3.15 -3.49
C MET A 203 7.92 -3.28 -4.30
N ILE A 204 8.83 -2.32 -4.13
CA ILE A 204 10.01 -2.16 -4.98
C ILE A 204 11.28 -2.19 -4.15
N ASN A 205 12.17 -3.11 -4.50
CA ASN A 205 13.46 -3.28 -3.83
C ASN A 205 14.57 -2.54 -4.56
N MET A 206 15.46 -1.90 -3.80
CA MET A 206 16.68 -1.28 -4.34
C MET A 206 17.62 -2.31 -4.96
N GLY A 207 17.64 -3.53 -4.42
CA GLY A 207 18.49 -4.62 -4.86
C GLY A 207 17.71 -5.73 -5.59
N SER A 208 17.90 -6.97 -5.15
CA SER A 208 17.24 -8.13 -5.77
C SER A 208 15.74 -8.19 -5.42
N LYS A 209 14.97 -8.83 -6.29
CA LYS A 209 13.53 -9.05 -6.07
C LYS A 209 13.21 -10.04 -4.95
N ASN A 210 14.21 -10.83 -4.51
CA ASN A 210 13.99 -11.93 -3.57
C ASN A 210 13.71 -11.41 -2.16
N VAL A 211 12.74 -12.02 -1.50
CA VAL A 211 12.35 -11.71 -0.14
C VAL A 211 12.54 -12.89 0.81
N VAL A 212 12.43 -12.63 2.09
CA VAL A 212 12.44 -13.60 3.19
C VAL A 212 11.28 -13.30 4.10
N PHE A 213 10.51 -14.31 4.45
CA PHE A 213 9.47 -14.24 5.48
C PHE A 213 10.13 -14.48 6.82
N GLU A 214 9.93 -13.58 7.77
CA GLU A 214 10.53 -13.67 9.10
C GLU A 214 9.78 -14.68 10.00
N SER A 215 10.41 -15.06 11.09
CA SER A 215 9.88 -16.06 12.02
C SER A 215 8.64 -15.60 12.81
N ASP A 216 8.32 -14.31 12.78
CA ASP A 216 7.09 -13.78 13.38
C ASP A 216 5.82 -14.13 12.58
N GLY A 217 6.00 -14.74 11.40
CA GLY A 217 4.92 -15.20 10.52
C GLY A 217 4.30 -14.10 9.67
N TRP A 218 4.77 -12.84 9.74
CA TRP A 218 4.20 -11.68 9.05
C TRP A 218 5.24 -10.86 8.28
N THR A 219 6.26 -10.37 8.98
CA THR A 219 7.24 -9.44 8.41
C THR A 219 7.95 -10.06 7.20
N VAL A 220 7.92 -9.34 6.11
CA VAL A 220 8.64 -9.67 4.89
C VAL A 220 9.76 -8.67 4.67
N ARG A 221 10.97 -9.14 4.42
CA ARG A 221 12.13 -8.28 4.15
C ARG A 221 12.90 -8.71 2.90
N THR A 222 13.69 -7.79 2.37
CA THR A 222 14.58 -8.10 1.25
C THR A 222 15.65 -9.11 1.67
N ARG A 223 15.96 -10.06 0.77
CA ARG A 223 16.98 -11.07 1.06
C ARG A 223 18.38 -10.46 1.18
N ASP A 224 18.68 -9.45 0.41
CA ASP A 224 19.98 -8.78 0.35
C ASP A 224 20.14 -7.62 1.35
N ARG A 225 19.12 -7.37 2.20
CA ARG A 225 19.10 -6.33 3.22
C ARG A 225 19.21 -4.90 2.67
N LYS A 226 18.96 -4.69 1.39
CA LYS A 226 18.86 -3.37 0.79
C LYS A 226 17.47 -2.78 1.02
N PRO A 227 17.33 -1.44 1.04
CA PRO A 227 16.05 -0.78 1.24
C PRO A 227 14.96 -1.24 0.27
N SER A 228 13.73 -1.21 0.75
CA SER A 228 12.50 -1.40 -0.03
C SER A 228 11.58 -0.21 0.17
N ALA A 229 10.70 0.04 -0.79
CA ALA A 229 9.64 1.04 -0.70
C ALA A 229 8.30 0.44 -1.09
N HIS A 230 7.26 0.84 -0.39
CA HIS A 230 5.88 0.45 -0.61
C HIS A 230 4.99 1.68 -0.69
N PHE A 231 4.27 1.83 -1.79
CA PHE A 231 3.26 2.86 -1.97
C PHE A 231 2.00 2.20 -2.50
N GLU A 232 0.84 2.67 -2.05
CA GLU A 232 -0.42 2.07 -2.39
C GLU A 232 -1.54 3.09 -2.45
N HIS A 233 -2.48 2.83 -3.37
CA HIS A 233 -3.78 3.46 -3.39
C HIS A 233 -4.89 2.46 -3.69
N SER A 234 -6.02 2.61 -2.98
CA SER A 234 -7.30 2.04 -3.40
C SER A 234 -7.87 2.85 -4.55
N VAL A 235 -8.21 2.18 -5.64
CA VAL A 235 -8.66 2.79 -6.90
C VAL A 235 -9.97 2.17 -7.35
N ALA A 236 -10.97 3.00 -7.65
CA ALA A 236 -12.20 2.57 -8.30
C ALA A 236 -12.09 2.75 -9.83
N ILE A 237 -12.53 1.74 -10.57
CA ILE A 237 -12.65 1.81 -12.04
C ILE A 237 -14.03 2.37 -12.36
N THR A 238 -14.05 3.58 -12.95
CA THR A 238 -15.28 4.29 -13.29
C THR A 238 -15.39 4.50 -14.81
N SER A 239 -16.55 4.93 -15.28
CA SER A 239 -16.74 5.31 -16.68
C SER A 239 -15.85 6.49 -17.13
N ASN A 240 -15.36 7.29 -16.18
CA ASN A 240 -14.50 8.45 -16.44
C ASN A 240 -13.00 8.10 -16.25
N GLY A 241 -12.67 6.83 -16.09
CA GLY A 241 -11.32 6.34 -15.81
C GLY A 241 -11.10 5.97 -14.35
N PRO A 242 -9.83 5.73 -13.95
CA PRO A 242 -9.49 5.37 -12.58
C PRO A 242 -9.71 6.54 -11.63
N THR A 243 -10.35 6.26 -10.50
CA THR A 243 -10.57 7.24 -9.44
C THR A 243 -9.86 6.76 -8.18
N ILE A 244 -8.87 7.52 -7.73
CA ILE A 244 -8.17 7.25 -6.48
C ILE A 244 -9.09 7.62 -5.32
N LEU A 245 -9.32 6.69 -4.39
CA LEU A 245 -10.22 6.87 -3.26
C LEU A 245 -9.50 7.42 -2.01
N THR A 246 -8.20 7.21 -1.90
CA THR A 246 -7.36 7.49 -0.73
C THR A 246 -6.71 8.88 -0.74
N ILE A 247 -7.04 9.74 -1.68
CA ILE A 247 -6.63 11.15 -1.69
C ILE A 247 -7.69 12.07 -1.07
N LEU A 248 -7.24 13.20 -0.48
CA LEU A 248 -8.08 14.21 0.17
C LEU A 248 -8.61 15.23 -0.83
#